data_8db9920ef7315f5c350ad7dcdb6e3e42
#
_entry.id   8db9920ef7315f5c350ad7dcdb6e3e42
#
_cell.length_a   1.000
_cell.length_b   1.000
_cell.length_c   1.000
_cell.angle_alpha   90.00
_cell.angle_beta   90.00
_cell.angle_gamma   90.00
#
_symmetry.space_group_name_H-M   'P 1'
#
loop_
_entity.id
_entity.type
_entity.pdbx_description
1 polymer ?
#
loop_
_entity_poly.entity_id
_entity_poly.type
_entity_poly.pdbx_seq_one_letter_code
_entity_poly.pdbx_strand_id
1 'polypeptide(L)'
;MAKTKLTRRRFNSSLAAAIPAAALAGRMAGVRASDDATTRPIASGPFKPNWDSLTNGYRCPEWFRDAKFGIWAHWTAQCVPEQGDWYARQMYLQGHPQYNHHVRAYGHPTRIGFMEIDNLWKADRWEPEKLIALYKRAGARYFFGLANHHDNFDAYDSKHHAWNSVNVGPKKDIVGTWARIARENGMRFGVSNHSAHAWHWFQTAYDYDAEGPLSGQRYDAFTLTKADGKGKWWEGLDPQELYAGRSLVMPDGIVTIDEANRWHNANDRVWNETPPAQNPAFVERWFLRCKDLIDKYRPDVLYFDDTELPLGQAGLDIAAHYYNSSLEWHGKLDVVLTAKKMTDAHRAGLVEDIERGVAKGVRPDPWQTDTCIGSWHYERARFERHTYKTTIQVVQMLIDIVSKNGNLMLSVPVRGDGTIDEDEVAFLEGLAKWMPANGEALFGTRPWKLYGEGPSVTGSAAVGQFGGIRDVRGYTAQDIRFTTKGDTLYAFLMEWPGASASIASLASGKVAGAIRKVELLGHGASLEFKQDADALKVTLPSDKPGEYAHALKITGLKLA
;
A
#
# COMPACT_ATOMS: atom_id res chain seq x y z
N MET A 1 14.88 -40.85 40.83
CA MET A 1 14.01 -39.69 40.49
C MET A 1 14.83 -38.73 39.65
N ALA A 2 14.83 -38.87 38.35
CA ALA A 2 15.63 -38.08 37.44
C ALA A 2 14.68 -37.22 36.55
N LYS A 3 14.81 -35.90 36.62
CA LYS A 3 14.13 -34.92 35.76
C LYS A 3 14.91 -34.84 34.45
N THR A 4 14.31 -35.28 33.35
CA THR A 4 14.91 -35.14 32.02
C THR A 4 14.42 -33.82 31.41
N LYS A 5 15.35 -32.88 31.19
CA LYS A 5 15.17 -31.66 30.42
C LYS A 5 15.25 -31.99 28.93
N LEU A 6 14.19 -31.74 28.16
CA LEU A 6 14.21 -31.77 26.70
C LEU A 6 14.70 -30.43 26.16
N THR A 7 15.87 -30.45 25.55
CA THR A 7 16.44 -29.28 24.85
C THR A 7 15.99 -29.27 23.39
N ARG A 8 15.48 -28.08 22.99
CA ARG A 8 15.28 -27.70 21.57
C ARG A 8 16.64 -27.65 20.88
N ARG A 9 16.91 -28.56 19.94
CA ARG A 9 17.89 -28.34 18.86
C ARG A 9 17.73 -29.35 17.74
N ARG A 10 17.82 -28.84 16.50
CA ARG A 10 18.06 -29.51 15.20
C ARG A 10 16.84 -29.90 14.38
N PHE A 11 16.54 -29.03 13.40
CA PHE A 11 16.20 -29.43 12.04
C PHE A 11 16.83 -28.41 11.08
N ASN A 12 17.99 -28.72 10.61
CA ASN A 12 18.67 -28.18 9.44
C ASN A 12 19.64 -29.26 8.95
N SER A 13 19.34 -29.84 7.80
CA SER A 13 20.34 -30.37 6.85
C SER A 13 19.62 -30.78 5.56
N SER A 14 19.70 -29.95 4.56
CA SER A 14 20.33 -30.13 3.24
C SER A 14 20.25 -31.54 2.63
N LEU A 15 19.58 -31.66 1.48
CA LEU A 15 20.02 -32.53 0.40
C LEU A 15 19.83 -31.79 -0.93
N ALA A 16 20.95 -31.30 -1.47
CA ALA A 16 21.06 -30.87 -2.86
C ALA A 16 21.23 -32.14 -3.71
N ALA A 17 20.27 -32.40 -4.58
CA ALA A 17 20.43 -33.38 -5.65
C ALA A 17 20.60 -32.63 -6.97
N ALA A 18 21.79 -32.71 -7.54
CA ALA A 18 22.11 -32.25 -8.88
C ALA A 18 21.50 -33.18 -9.91
N ILE A 19 20.71 -32.65 -10.85
CA ILE A 19 20.26 -33.36 -12.05
C ILE A 19 20.98 -32.73 -13.24
N PRO A 20 21.59 -33.52 -14.14
CA PRO A 20 22.35 -32.97 -15.27
C PRO A 20 21.44 -32.43 -16.38
N ALA A 21 21.80 -31.27 -16.92
CA ALA A 21 21.19 -30.67 -18.08
C ALA A 21 21.47 -31.50 -19.33
N ALA A 22 20.46 -32.11 -19.92
CA ALA A 22 20.48 -32.63 -21.26
C ALA A 22 19.91 -31.58 -22.22
N ALA A 23 20.77 -31.11 -23.13
CA ALA A 23 20.41 -30.17 -24.18
C ALA A 23 19.42 -30.81 -25.14
N LEU A 24 18.19 -30.30 -25.22
CA LEU A 24 17.29 -30.48 -26.37
C LEU A 24 17.17 -29.15 -27.11
N ALA A 25 17.92 -29.02 -28.21
CA ALA A 25 17.69 -27.96 -29.17
C ALA A 25 16.43 -28.29 -29.99
N GLY A 26 15.26 -27.84 -29.50
CA GLY A 26 14.03 -27.85 -30.25
C GLY A 26 13.83 -26.50 -30.93
N ARG A 27 13.70 -26.50 -32.26
CA ARG A 27 13.34 -25.34 -33.08
C ARG A 27 12.05 -24.69 -32.52
N MET A 28 12.18 -23.53 -31.94
CA MET A 28 11.02 -22.66 -31.72
C MET A 28 10.61 -22.09 -33.09
N ALA A 29 9.58 -22.71 -33.69
CA ALA A 29 8.80 -22.04 -34.72
C ALA A 29 8.13 -20.84 -34.05
N GLY A 30 8.48 -19.64 -34.50
CA GLY A 30 7.85 -18.41 -34.02
C GLY A 30 6.33 -18.49 -34.27
N VAL A 31 5.57 -18.65 -33.22
CA VAL A 31 4.15 -18.35 -33.27
C VAL A 31 4.06 -16.84 -33.40
N ARG A 32 3.83 -16.36 -34.60
CA ARG A 32 3.36 -14.99 -34.80
C ARG A 32 2.05 -14.88 -34.04
N ALA A 33 2.06 -14.07 -32.98
CA ALA A 33 0.82 -13.62 -32.36
C ALA A 33 -0.03 -12.99 -33.48
N SER A 34 -1.25 -13.47 -33.63
CA SER A 34 -2.23 -12.87 -34.52
C SER A 34 -2.48 -11.43 -34.07
N ASP A 35 -2.23 -10.47 -34.99
CA ASP A 35 -2.50 -9.03 -34.81
C ASP A 35 -4.01 -8.69 -34.83
N ASP A 36 -4.83 -9.47 -34.14
CA ASP A 36 -6.24 -9.18 -33.87
C ASP A 36 -6.46 -8.88 -32.38
N ALA A 37 -5.54 -8.12 -31.78
CA ALA A 37 -5.81 -7.48 -30.50
C ALA A 37 -6.82 -6.35 -30.76
N THR A 38 -8.08 -6.54 -30.36
CA THR A 38 -9.06 -5.46 -30.27
C THR A 38 -8.42 -4.28 -29.53
N THR A 39 -8.15 -3.19 -30.26
CA THR A 39 -7.54 -1.99 -29.68
C THR A 39 -8.54 -1.38 -28.69
N ARG A 40 -8.21 -1.43 -27.41
CA ARG A 40 -9.03 -0.80 -26.37
C ARG A 40 -9.03 0.73 -26.56
N PRO A 41 -10.19 1.39 -26.38
CA PRO A 41 -10.29 2.84 -26.55
C PRO A 41 -9.59 3.57 -25.38
N ILE A 42 -8.42 4.15 -25.66
CA ILE A 42 -7.66 4.97 -24.73
C ILE A 42 -7.68 6.45 -25.15
N ALA A 43 -7.38 7.37 -24.22
CA ALA A 43 -7.24 8.78 -24.53
C ALA A 43 -6.15 9.03 -25.58
N SER A 44 -6.40 9.95 -26.49
CA SER A 44 -5.44 10.34 -27.54
C SER A 44 -4.26 11.10 -26.92
N GLY A 45 -3.05 10.83 -27.40
CA GLY A 45 -1.87 11.55 -26.93
C GLY A 45 -0.55 10.86 -27.29
N PRO A 46 0.57 11.39 -26.75
CA PRO A 46 1.90 10.87 -27.07
C PRO A 46 2.21 9.52 -26.43
N PHE A 47 1.59 9.18 -25.30
CA PHE A 47 1.83 7.91 -24.63
C PHE A 47 1.14 6.77 -25.38
N LYS A 48 1.93 5.78 -25.78
CA LYS A 48 1.47 4.54 -26.38
C LYS A 48 1.46 3.42 -25.33
N PRO A 49 0.60 2.41 -25.48
CA PRO A 49 0.46 1.34 -24.48
C PRO A 49 1.58 0.29 -24.62
N ASN A 50 2.80 0.73 -24.38
CA ASN A 50 4.00 -0.10 -24.33
C ASN A 50 5.04 0.52 -23.38
N TRP A 51 5.93 -0.30 -22.86
CA TRP A 51 6.93 0.12 -21.88
C TRP A 51 7.89 1.18 -22.43
N ASP A 52 8.31 1.09 -23.71
CA ASP A 52 9.21 2.06 -24.31
C ASP A 52 8.63 3.47 -24.27
N SER A 53 7.34 3.61 -24.60
CA SER A 53 6.66 4.91 -24.54
C SER A 53 6.52 5.43 -23.13
N LEU A 54 6.15 4.55 -22.17
CA LEU A 54 5.97 4.94 -20.78
C LEU A 54 7.30 5.37 -20.15
N THR A 55 8.36 4.57 -20.29
CA THR A 55 9.67 4.84 -19.67
C THR A 55 10.37 6.07 -20.25
N ASN A 56 10.23 6.29 -21.56
CA ASN A 56 10.80 7.46 -22.21
C ASN A 56 10.02 8.75 -21.92
N GLY A 57 8.69 8.65 -21.78
CA GLY A 57 7.79 9.81 -21.64
C GLY A 57 7.49 10.23 -20.21
N TYR A 58 7.43 9.29 -19.26
CA TYR A 58 7.04 9.58 -17.88
C TYR A 58 8.12 10.37 -17.12
N ARG A 59 7.66 11.33 -16.34
CA ARG A 59 8.48 12.03 -15.32
C ARG A 59 7.59 12.26 -14.10
N CYS A 60 8.07 11.82 -12.95
CA CYS A 60 7.34 12.00 -11.69
C CYS A 60 7.13 13.49 -11.41
N PRO A 61 5.88 13.96 -11.21
CA PRO A 61 5.58 15.36 -10.94
C PRO A 61 6.24 15.85 -9.64
N GLU A 62 6.72 17.11 -9.65
CA GLU A 62 7.37 17.72 -8.48
C GLU A 62 6.46 17.78 -7.26
N TRP A 63 5.14 17.99 -7.45
CA TRP A 63 4.20 18.01 -6.32
C TRP A 63 4.25 16.70 -5.51
N PHE A 64 4.42 15.53 -6.15
CA PHE A 64 4.50 14.26 -5.46
C PHE A 64 5.82 14.14 -4.69
N ARG A 65 6.92 14.58 -5.31
CA ARG A 65 8.23 14.66 -4.65
C ARG A 65 8.23 15.60 -3.44
N ASP A 66 7.39 16.62 -3.44
CA ASP A 66 7.25 17.59 -2.36
C ASP A 66 6.30 17.13 -1.26
N ALA A 67 5.31 16.31 -1.61
CA ALA A 67 4.23 15.89 -0.71
C ALA A 67 4.68 14.97 0.43
N LYS A 68 5.63 14.07 0.21
CA LYS A 68 6.30 13.21 1.20
C LYS A 68 5.41 12.26 2.01
N PHE A 69 4.20 12.65 2.37
CA PHE A 69 3.34 11.91 3.26
C PHE A 69 1.88 11.93 2.79
N GLY A 70 1.30 10.74 2.65
CA GLY A 70 -0.11 10.52 2.38
C GLY A 70 -0.74 9.55 3.36
N ILE A 71 -2.05 9.61 3.49
CA ILE A 71 -2.85 8.67 4.27
C ILE A 71 -3.78 7.90 3.35
N TRP A 72 -3.98 6.64 3.67
CA TRP A 72 -4.80 5.71 2.94
C TRP A 72 -5.87 5.10 3.84
N ALA A 73 -7.10 5.04 3.37
CA ALA A 73 -8.18 4.30 4.01
C ALA A 73 -8.44 3.00 3.23
N HIS A 74 -7.96 1.86 3.74
CA HIS A 74 -8.36 0.54 3.29
C HIS A 74 -9.74 0.21 3.85
N TRP A 75 -10.77 0.71 3.18
CA TRP A 75 -12.12 0.67 3.72
C TRP A 75 -13.13 0.17 2.69
N THR A 76 -13.57 -1.05 2.89
CA THR A 76 -14.61 -1.75 2.12
C THR A 76 -15.47 -2.59 3.06
N ALA A 77 -16.36 -3.40 2.49
CA ALA A 77 -17.16 -4.38 3.23
C ALA A 77 -16.31 -5.37 4.06
N GLN A 78 -15.06 -5.62 3.68
CA GLN A 78 -14.15 -6.46 4.48
C GLN A 78 -13.90 -5.93 5.90
N CYS A 79 -14.18 -4.64 6.15
CA CYS A 79 -14.08 -4.06 7.50
C CYS A 79 -15.30 -4.34 8.39
N VAL A 80 -16.41 -4.81 7.84
CA VAL A 80 -17.66 -5.08 8.60
C VAL A 80 -17.45 -6.13 9.70
N PRO A 81 -16.77 -7.26 9.45
CA PRO A 81 -16.55 -8.28 10.47
C PRO A 81 -15.46 -7.90 11.49
N GLU A 82 -14.67 -6.86 11.23
CA GLU A 82 -13.57 -6.40 12.08
C GLU A 82 -12.50 -7.46 12.37
N GLN A 83 -12.23 -8.32 11.37
CA GLN A 83 -11.31 -9.45 11.49
C GLN A 83 -9.99 -9.26 10.72
N GLY A 84 -9.72 -8.04 10.22
CA GLY A 84 -8.50 -7.72 9.48
C GLY A 84 -8.53 -8.20 8.03
N ASP A 85 -7.33 -8.47 7.51
CA ASP A 85 -7.08 -8.61 6.08
C ASP A 85 -7.65 -9.89 5.47
N TRP A 86 -8.09 -9.78 4.21
CA TRP A 86 -8.48 -10.89 3.36
C TRP A 86 -9.72 -11.66 3.82
N TYR A 87 -10.60 -11.03 4.58
CA TYR A 87 -11.79 -11.67 5.11
C TYR A 87 -12.65 -12.31 4.01
N ALA A 88 -12.87 -11.62 2.88
CA ALA A 88 -13.66 -12.12 1.77
C ALA A 88 -13.20 -13.48 1.22
N ARG A 89 -11.88 -13.75 1.28
CA ARG A 89 -11.29 -15.02 0.90
C ARG A 89 -11.32 -16.04 2.04
N GLN A 90 -10.88 -15.60 3.21
CA GLN A 90 -10.56 -16.50 4.31
C GLN A 90 -11.80 -17.00 5.05
N MET A 91 -12.94 -16.30 4.91
CA MET A 91 -14.22 -16.77 5.41
C MET A 91 -14.74 -18.05 4.70
N TYR A 92 -14.15 -18.41 3.57
CA TYR A 92 -14.46 -19.62 2.81
C TYR A 92 -13.40 -20.74 3.01
N LEU A 93 -12.36 -20.52 3.80
CA LEU A 93 -11.33 -21.52 4.08
C LEU A 93 -11.65 -22.25 5.38
N GLN A 94 -12.21 -23.44 5.28
CA GLN A 94 -12.58 -24.26 6.44
C GLN A 94 -11.40 -24.41 7.42
N GLY A 95 -11.65 -24.19 8.70
CA GLY A 95 -10.63 -24.24 9.77
C GLY A 95 -9.86 -22.92 9.99
N HIS A 96 -9.92 -21.96 9.06
CA HIS A 96 -9.31 -20.65 9.24
C HIS A 96 -10.04 -19.85 10.36
N PRO A 97 -9.34 -19.04 11.19
CA PRO A 97 -9.98 -18.24 12.24
C PRO A 97 -11.13 -17.37 11.75
N GLN A 98 -11.00 -16.76 10.56
CA GLN A 98 -12.05 -15.92 9.96
C GLN A 98 -13.24 -16.75 9.46
N TYR A 99 -13.02 -17.97 8.95
CA TYR A 99 -14.11 -18.91 8.66
C TYR A 99 -14.87 -19.27 9.93
N ASN A 100 -14.16 -19.64 10.99
CA ASN A 100 -14.77 -19.98 12.27
C ASN A 100 -15.54 -18.81 12.88
N HIS A 101 -15.03 -17.58 12.71
CA HIS A 101 -15.75 -16.35 13.10
C HIS A 101 -17.02 -16.20 12.25
N HIS A 102 -16.91 -16.33 10.93
CA HIS A 102 -18.02 -16.15 10.00
C HIS A 102 -19.18 -17.11 10.31
N VAL A 103 -18.88 -18.40 10.47
CA VAL A 103 -19.89 -19.41 10.82
C VAL A 103 -20.62 -19.09 12.14
N ARG A 104 -19.90 -18.59 13.14
CA ARG A 104 -20.50 -18.22 14.44
C ARG A 104 -21.32 -16.93 14.37
N ALA A 105 -20.84 -15.93 13.67
CA ALA A 105 -21.42 -14.57 13.69
C ALA A 105 -22.52 -14.38 12.66
N TYR A 106 -22.40 -14.98 11.48
CA TYR A 106 -23.28 -14.74 10.35
C TYR A 106 -23.98 -16.01 9.86
N GLY A 107 -23.33 -17.16 9.95
CA GLY A 107 -23.83 -18.42 9.45
C GLY A 107 -22.86 -19.07 8.45
N HIS A 108 -23.22 -20.25 7.96
CA HIS A 108 -22.35 -21.03 7.09
C HIS A 108 -22.30 -20.44 5.67
N PRO A 109 -21.11 -20.44 5.00
CA PRO A 109 -20.92 -19.88 3.65
C PRO A 109 -21.79 -20.52 2.54
N THR A 110 -22.37 -21.69 2.74
CA THR A 110 -23.38 -22.25 1.83
C THR A 110 -24.68 -21.44 1.77
N ARG A 111 -24.89 -20.51 2.70
CA ARG A 111 -26.13 -19.70 2.82
C ARG A 111 -25.85 -18.21 2.99
N ILE A 112 -24.80 -17.87 3.72
CA ILE A 112 -24.42 -16.48 4.00
C ILE A 112 -23.00 -16.31 3.48
N GLY A 113 -22.87 -15.85 2.27
CA GLY A 113 -21.59 -15.57 1.63
C GLY A 113 -21.15 -14.13 1.74
N PHE A 114 -20.07 -13.77 1.06
CA PHE A 114 -19.50 -12.43 1.15
C PHE A 114 -20.41 -11.34 0.59
N MET A 115 -21.26 -11.65 -0.40
CA MET A 115 -22.26 -10.71 -0.90
C MET A 115 -23.20 -10.19 0.20
N GLU A 116 -23.50 -11.01 1.23
CA GLU A 116 -24.29 -10.56 2.38
C GLU A 116 -23.49 -9.60 3.26
N ILE A 117 -22.16 -9.77 3.37
CA ILE A 117 -21.27 -8.84 4.05
C ILE A 117 -21.22 -7.50 3.30
N ASP A 118 -21.18 -7.51 1.97
CA ASP A 118 -21.29 -6.30 1.14
C ASP A 118 -22.59 -5.53 1.45
N ASN A 119 -23.70 -6.26 1.57
CA ASN A 119 -24.99 -5.66 1.92
C ASN A 119 -25.01 -5.13 3.36
N LEU A 120 -24.28 -5.73 4.31
CA LEU A 120 -24.19 -5.28 5.69
C LEU A 120 -23.31 -4.05 5.86
N TRP A 121 -22.47 -3.71 4.91
CA TRP A 121 -21.67 -2.49 4.94
C TRP A 121 -22.56 -1.26 4.76
N LYS A 122 -22.87 -0.53 5.83
CA LYS A 122 -23.80 0.62 5.78
C LYS A 122 -23.10 1.99 5.81
N ALA A 123 -21.90 2.07 6.35
CA ALA A 123 -21.18 3.33 6.48
C ALA A 123 -22.05 4.43 7.12
N ASP A 124 -22.84 4.07 8.13
CA ASP A 124 -23.91 4.89 8.72
C ASP A 124 -23.39 5.95 9.71
N ARG A 125 -22.16 5.76 10.21
CA ARG A 125 -21.47 6.70 11.09
C ARG A 125 -20.29 7.41 10.41
N TRP A 126 -20.17 7.29 9.10
CA TRP A 126 -19.07 7.86 8.34
C TRP A 126 -19.16 9.38 8.26
N GLU A 127 -18.15 10.06 8.77
CA GLU A 127 -17.99 11.51 8.78
C GLU A 127 -16.71 11.90 8.01
N PRO A 128 -16.72 11.85 6.67
CA PRO A 128 -15.51 12.01 5.87
C PRO A 128 -14.84 13.37 6.02
N GLU A 129 -15.59 14.44 6.26
CA GLU A 129 -15.06 15.78 6.50
C GLU A 129 -14.19 15.81 7.76
N LYS A 130 -14.62 15.16 8.83
CA LYS A 130 -13.86 15.08 10.10
C LYS A 130 -12.59 14.24 9.92
N LEU A 131 -12.69 13.11 9.22
CA LEU A 131 -11.54 12.24 8.97
C LEU A 131 -10.49 12.94 8.11
N ILE A 132 -10.87 13.55 6.99
CA ILE A 132 -9.94 14.28 6.13
C ILE A 132 -9.32 15.48 6.86
N ALA A 133 -10.08 16.21 7.68
CA ALA A 133 -9.54 17.30 8.49
C ALA A 133 -8.48 16.79 9.50
N LEU A 134 -8.72 15.64 10.15
CA LEU A 134 -7.76 15.01 11.05
C LEU A 134 -6.51 14.53 10.29
N TYR A 135 -6.67 13.86 9.17
CA TYR A 135 -5.55 13.40 8.34
C TYR A 135 -4.68 14.57 7.85
N LYS A 136 -5.31 15.69 7.44
CA LYS A 136 -4.59 16.92 7.06
C LYS A 136 -3.82 17.52 8.24
N ARG A 137 -4.41 17.58 9.44
CA ARG A 137 -3.71 18.05 10.65
C ARG A 137 -2.53 17.14 11.01
N ALA A 138 -2.68 15.81 10.84
CA ALA A 138 -1.61 14.83 11.00
C ALA A 138 -0.47 15.00 9.98
N GLY A 139 -0.63 15.87 8.97
CA GLY A 139 0.39 16.26 8.00
C GLY A 139 0.24 15.63 6.63
N ALA A 140 -0.80 14.85 6.36
CA ALA A 140 -1.02 14.28 5.04
C ALA A 140 -1.19 15.37 3.97
N ARG A 141 -0.53 15.20 2.82
CA ARG A 141 -0.61 16.07 1.64
C ARG A 141 -1.43 15.45 0.51
N TYR A 142 -1.61 14.16 0.55
CA TYR A 142 -2.49 13.43 -0.36
C TYR A 142 -3.23 12.35 0.45
N PHE A 143 -4.39 11.97 -0.06
CA PHE A 143 -5.24 10.96 0.55
C PHE A 143 -5.66 9.92 -0.48
N PHE A 144 -5.66 8.65 -0.11
CA PHE A 144 -6.11 7.55 -0.94
C PHE A 144 -7.43 6.97 -0.44
N GLY A 145 -8.39 6.85 -1.36
CA GLY A 145 -9.54 5.97 -1.20
C GLY A 145 -9.31 4.62 -1.87
N LEU A 146 -9.75 3.54 -1.27
CA LEU A 146 -9.77 2.23 -1.89
C LEU A 146 -10.93 2.18 -2.89
N ALA A 147 -10.63 2.04 -4.19
CA ALA A 147 -11.67 1.92 -5.21
C ALA A 147 -12.29 0.52 -5.25
N ASN A 148 -11.46 -0.50 -5.10
CA ASN A 148 -11.86 -1.91 -4.94
C ASN A 148 -10.69 -2.70 -4.36
N HIS A 149 -11.01 -3.89 -3.84
CA HIS A 149 -10.01 -4.84 -3.38
C HIS A 149 -10.11 -6.16 -4.17
N HIS A 150 -9.41 -7.20 -3.77
CA HIS A 150 -9.46 -8.52 -4.42
C HIS A 150 -10.85 -9.20 -4.30
N ASP A 151 -11.73 -8.68 -3.44
CA ASP A 151 -13.13 -9.07 -3.31
C ASP A 151 -14.01 -8.60 -4.48
N ASN A 152 -13.42 -7.84 -5.41
CA ASN A 152 -14.04 -7.41 -6.65
C ASN A 152 -15.24 -6.45 -6.50
N PHE A 153 -15.51 -5.93 -5.29
CA PHE A 153 -16.56 -4.95 -5.03
C PHE A 153 -16.06 -3.52 -5.27
N ASP A 154 -16.81 -2.72 -6.05
CA ASP A 154 -16.43 -1.33 -6.33
C ASP A 154 -16.96 -0.37 -5.25
N ALA A 155 -16.09 0.38 -4.58
CA ALA A 155 -16.47 1.40 -3.61
C ALA A 155 -16.85 2.75 -4.27
N TYR A 156 -17.27 2.74 -5.55
CA TYR A 156 -17.64 3.93 -6.33
C TYR A 156 -18.82 3.65 -7.27
N ASP A 157 -19.39 4.70 -7.85
CA ASP A 157 -20.47 4.61 -8.84
C ASP A 157 -19.94 4.11 -10.19
N SER A 158 -19.68 2.81 -10.27
CA SER A 158 -19.15 2.13 -11.45
C SER A 158 -20.24 1.88 -12.51
N LYS A 159 -19.95 2.27 -13.77
CA LYS A 159 -20.85 1.97 -14.91
C LYS A 159 -20.74 0.54 -15.41
N HIS A 160 -19.61 -0.12 -15.14
CA HIS A 160 -19.26 -1.39 -15.73
C HIS A 160 -19.32 -2.56 -14.75
N HIS A 161 -19.75 -2.29 -13.51
CA HIS A 161 -19.88 -3.30 -12.46
C HIS A 161 -21.05 -2.97 -11.54
N ALA A 162 -22.08 -3.83 -11.54
CA ALA A 162 -23.29 -3.59 -10.77
C ALA A 162 -23.09 -3.81 -9.25
N TRP A 163 -22.08 -4.60 -8.87
CA TRP A 163 -21.69 -4.81 -7.47
C TRP A 163 -20.81 -3.65 -6.99
N ASN A 164 -21.46 -2.57 -6.63
CA ASN A 164 -20.79 -1.34 -6.19
C ASN A 164 -21.51 -0.68 -5.01
N SER A 165 -20.84 0.23 -4.34
CA SER A 165 -21.30 0.88 -3.11
C SER A 165 -22.53 1.79 -3.28
N VAL A 166 -22.89 2.14 -4.51
CA VAL A 166 -24.13 2.88 -4.82
C VAL A 166 -25.33 1.92 -4.89
N ASN A 167 -25.11 0.74 -5.44
CA ASN A 167 -26.17 -0.26 -5.63
C ASN A 167 -26.32 -1.20 -4.42
N VAL A 168 -25.26 -1.44 -3.65
CA VAL A 168 -25.23 -2.41 -2.53
C VAL A 168 -24.60 -1.72 -1.30
N GLY A 169 -24.99 -2.17 -0.14
CA GLY A 169 -24.39 -1.72 1.13
C GLY A 169 -24.66 -0.27 1.46
N PRO A 170 -23.67 0.65 1.37
CA PRO A 170 -23.78 2.04 1.83
C PRO A 170 -24.78 2.88 1.06
N LYS A 171 -25.08 2.52 -0.17
CA LYS A 171 -25.90 3.33 -1.10
C LYS A 171 -25.30 4.73 -1.33
N LYS A 172 -23.98 4.79 -1.39
CA LYS A 172 -23.19 6.02 -1.51
C LYS A 172 -22.02 5.82 -2.48
N ASP A 173 -21.67 6.87 -3.20
CA ASP A 173 -20.40 6.93 -3.93
C ASP A 173 -19.27 7.29 -2.96
N ILE A 174 -18.61 6.27 -2.41
CA ILE A 174 -17.55 6.43 -1.39
C ILE A 174 -16.34 7.15 -1.98
N VAL A 175 -15.85 6.67 -3.13
CA VAL A 175 -14.67 7.26 -3.79
C VAL A 175 -14.95 8.71 -4.23
N GLY A 176 -16.12 8.98 -4.84
CA GLY A 176 -16.48 10.33 -5.25
C GLY A 176 -16.61 11.29 -4.07
N THR A 177 -17.13 10.82 -2.93
CA THR A 177 -17.21 11.61 -1.69
C THR A 177 -15.81 11.93 -1.15
N TRP A 178 -14.92 10.91 -1.05
CA TRP A 178 -13.52 11.12 -0.65
C TRP A 178 -12.80 12.11 -1.58
N ALA A 179 -12.96 11.95 -2.90
CA ALA A 179 -12.32 12.81 -3.90
C ALA A 179 -12.72 14.28 -3.74
N ARG A 180 -14.02 14.54 -3.56
CA ARG A 180 -14.54 15.88 -3.35
C ARG A 180 -13.97 16.51 -2.08
N ILE A 181 -14.07 15.82 -0.96
CA ILE A 181 -13.68 16.37 0.35
C ILE A 181 -12.15 16.54 0.45
N ALA A 182 -11.36 15.61 -0.08
CA ALA A 182 -9.91 15.77 -0.12
C ALA A 182 -9.51 17.04 -0.88
N ARG A 183 -10.10 17.28 -2.07
CA ARG A 183 -9.84 18.46 -2.89
C ARG A 183 -10.33 19.75 -2.24
N GLU A 184 -11.50 19.77 -1.62
CA GLU A 184 -12.02 20.90 -0.85
C GLU A 184 -11.07 21.29 0.31
N ASN A 185 -10.32 20.31 0.84
CA ASN A 185 -9.28 20.52 1.85
C ASN A 185 -7.89 20.83 1.26
N GLY A 186 -7.76 20.96 -0.07
CA GLY A 186 -6.49 21.24 -0.75
C GLY A 186 -5.51 20.08 -0.74
N MET A 187 -5.99 18.86 -0.54
CA MET A 187 -5.20 17.63 -0.65
C MET A 187 -5.30 17.05 -2.06
N ARG A 188 -4.21 16.46 -2.55
CA ARG A 188 -4.25 15.60 -3.73
C ARG A 188 -4.99 14.31 -3.42
N PHE A 189 -5.71 13.77 -4.41
CA PHE A 189 -6.54 12.59 -4.23
C PHE A 189 -6.01 11.42 -5.06
N GLY A 190 -5.80 10.28 -4.41
CA GLY A 190 -5.43 9.02 -5.04
C GLY A 190 -6.51 7.96 -4.89
N VAL A 191 -6.48 6.99 -5.78
CA VAL A 191 -7.28 5.77 -5.70
C VAL A 191 -6.42 4.54 -5.85
N SER A 192 -6.78 3.46 -5.16
CA SER A 192 -6.14 2.17 -5.31
C SER A 192 -7.08 1.14 -5.91
N ASN A 193 -6.58 0.37 -6.86
CA ASN A 193 -7.28 -0.71 -7.52
C ASN A 193 -6.52 -2.02 -7.30
N HIS A 194 -7.20 -3.01 -6.72
CA HIS A 194 -6.63 -4.33 -6.40
C HIS A 194 -7.41 -5.47 -7.09
N SER A 195 -8.40 -5.13 -7.92
CA SER A 195 -9.33 -6.13 -8.46
C SER A 195 -8.75 -7.01 -9.57
N ALA A 196 -7.53 -6.72 -10.05
CA ALA A 196 -6.90 -7.51 -11.10
C ALA A 196 -6.68 -8.98 -10.72
N HIS A 197 -6.51 -9.27 -9.44
CA HIS A 197 -6.32 -10.62 -8.92
C HIS A 197 -7.60 -11.36 -8.55
N ALA A 198 -8.77 -10.71 -8.57
CA ALA A 198 -10.02 -11.31 -8.12
C ALA A 198 -10.35 -12.65 -8.80
N TRP A 199 -9.97 -12.83 -10.08
CA TRP A 199 -10.22 -14.02 -10.86
C TRP A 199 -9.58 -15.30 -10.32
N HIS A 200 -8.51 -15.21 -9.54
CA HIS A 200 -7.89 -16.36 -8.86
C HIS A 200 -8.00 -16.27 -7.34
N TRP A 201 -7.86 -15.07 -6.77
CA TRP A 201 -7.86 -14.83 -5.33
C TRP A 201 -9.21 -15.14 -4.67
N PHE A 202 -10.32 -14.88 -5.37
CA PHE A 202 -11.67 -15.04 -4.85
C PHE A 202 -12.29 -16.42 -5.12
N GLN A 203 -11.50 -17.39 -5.65
CA GLN A 203 -12.00 -18.71 -6.04
C GLN A 203 -12.42 -19.58 -4.87
N THR A 204 -11.91 -19.32 -3.66
CA THR A 204 -12.37 -20.00 -2.43
C THR A 204 -13.87 -19.91 -2.20
N ALA A 205 -14.53 -18.87 -2.70
CA ALA A 205 -15.97 -18.72 -2.63
C ALA A 205 -16.76 -19.79 -3.43
N TYR A 206 -16.09 -20.48 -4.37
CA TYR A 206 -16.69 -21.55 -5.17
C TYR A 206 -16.48 -22.94 -4.58
N ASP A 207 -15.78 -23.06 -3.46
CA ASP A 207 -15.37 -24.32 -2.86
C ASP A 207 -16.45 -24.92 -1.94
N TYR A 208 -16.04 -25.76 -1.02
CA TYR A 208 -16.90 -26.47 -0.08
C TYR A 208 -16.11 -26.88 1.16
N ASP A 209 -16.81 -27.23 2.23
CA ASP A 209 -16.17 -27.84 3.39
C ASP A 209 -15.67 -29.24 3.05
N ALA A 210 -14.39 -29.50 3.29
CA ALA A 210 -13.79 -30.82 3.12
C ALA A 210 -14.26 -31.81 4.19
N GLU A 211 -14.55 -31.33 5.41
CA GLU A 211 -14.91 -32.15 6.56
C GLU A 211 -16.20 -31.67 7.23
N GLY A 212 -16.79 -32.52 8.08
CA GLY A 212 -17.95 -32.16 8.90
C GLY A 212 -19.31 -32.40 8.23
N PRO A 213 -20.40 -31.89 8.85
CA PRO A 213 -21.76 -32.25 8.45
C PRO A 213 -22.19 -31.66 7.10
N LEU A 214 -21.49 -30.65 6.60
CA LEU A 214 -21.75 -30.02 5.30
C LEU A 214 -20.66 -30.34 4.25
N SER A 215 -19.82 -31.35 4.53
CA SER A 215 -18.76 -31.78 3.62
C SER A 215 -19.29 -32.03 2.20
N GLY A 216 -18.58 -31.50 1.20
CA GLY A 216 -18.94 -31.60 -0.22
C GLY A 216 -20.04 -30.64 -0.67
N GLN A 217 -20.70 -29.91 0.22
CA GLN A 217 -21.69 -28.91 -0.17
C GLN A 217 -21.01 -27.61 -0.60
N ARG A 218 -21.15 -27.28 -1.88
CA ARG A 218 -20.58 -26.05 -2.46
C ARG A 218 -21.13 -24.80 -1.78
N TYR A 219 -20.26 -23.80 -1.62
CA TYR A 219 -20.61 -22.50 -1.07
C TYR A 219 -21.52 -21.69 -2.01
N ASP A 220 -22.00 -20.55 -1.54
CA ASP A 220 -23.01 -19.71 -2.21
C ASP A 220 -22.58 -19.27 -3.62
N ALA A 221 -21.35 -18.84 -3.83
CA ALA A 221 -20.86 -18.40 -5.13
C ALA A 221 -20.97 -19.51 -6.21
N PHE A 222 -20.82 -20.78 -5.83
CA PHE A 222 -20.97 -21.88 -6.78
C PHE A 222 -22.44 -22.16 -7.14
N THR A 223 -23.36 -21.94 -6.22
CA THR A 223 -24.75 -22.37 -6.36
C THR A 223 -25.68 -21.27 -6.87
N LEU A 224 -25.40 -20.01 -6.53
CA LEU A 224 -26.26 -18.88 -6.85
C LEU A 224 -26.10 -18.38 -8.29
N THR A 225 -27.24 -18.06 -8.89
CA THR A 225 -27.37 -17.45 -10.22
C THR A 225 -28.15 -16.14 -10.10
N LYS A 226 -28.09 -15.30 -11.12
CA LYS A 226 -28.91 -14.07 -11.20
C LYS A 226 -30.42 -14.31 -10.97
N ALA A 227 -30.92 -15.45 -11.42
CA ALA A 227 -32.36 -15.81 -11.29
C ALA A 227 -32.79 -16.03 -9.83
N ASP A 228 -31.85 -16.48 -8.97
CA ASP A 228 -32.11 -16.73 -7.55
C ASP A 228 -32.29 -15.42 -6.74
N GLY A 229 -31.99 -14.28 -7.34
CA GLY A 229 -32.18 -12.93 -6.77
C GLY A 229 -33.65 -12.48 -6.78
N LYS A 230 -34.52 -13.13 -7.53
CA LYS A 230 -35.93 -12.72 -7.65
C LYS A 230 -36.59 -12.62 -6.26
N GLY A 231 -37.13 -11.44 -5.95
CA GLY A 231 -37.74 -11.13 -4.66
C GLY A 231 -36.79 -10.97 -3.49
N LYS A 232 -35.48 -10.96 -3.73
CA LYS A 232 -34.43 -10.70 -2.71
C LYS A 232 -33.83 -9.30 -2.84
N TRP A 233 -33.06 -8.88 -1.86
CA TRP A 233 -32.38 -7.57 -1.84
C TRP A 233 -31.42 -7.35 -3.03
N TRP A 234 -30.92 -8.44 -3.64
CA TRP A 234 -29.98 -8.40 -4.76
C TRP A 234 -30.64 -8.76 -6.11
N GLU A 235 -31.97 -8.58 -6.22
CA GLU A 235 -32.69 -8.81 -7.49
C GLU A 235 -32.09 -7.96 -8.61
N GLY A 236 -31.79 -8.60 -9.73
CA GLY A 236 -31.16 -7.98 -10.89
C GLY A 236 -29.63 -8.01 -10.88
N LEU A 237 -28.97 -8.30 -9.75
CA LEU A 237 -27.53 -8.51 -9.67
C LEU A 237 -27.16 -9.96 -10.00
N ASP A 238 -26.01 -10.16 -10.63
CA ASP A 238 -25.48 -11.49 -10.92
C ASP A 238 -24.32 -11.80 -9.96
N PRO A 239 -24.44 -12.78 -9.04
CA PRO A 239 -23.35 -13.16 -8.14
C PRO A 239 -22.06 -13.55 -8.86
N GLN A 240 -22.15 -14.11 -10.08
CA GLN A 240 -20.98 -14.50 -10.86
C GLN A 240 -20.13 -13.30 -11.30
N GLU A 241 -20.70 -12.09 -11.35
CA GLU A 241 -19.94 -10.86 -11.61
C GLU A 241 -19.14 -10.44 -10.38
N LEU A 242 -19.70 -10.54 -9.17
CA LEU A 242 -18.99 -10.25 -7.91
C LEU A 242 -17.84 -11.24 -7.71
N TYR A 243 -18.14 -12.52 -7.80
CA TYR A 243 -17.16 -13.59 -7.53
C TYR A 243 -16.17 -13.85 -8.70
N ALA A 244 -16.13 -12.96 -9.70
CA ALA A 244 -15.21 -12.98 -10.85
C ALA A 244 -15.31 -14.22 -11.78
N GLY A 245 -16.37 -15.05 -11.63
CA GLY A 245 -16.56 -16.28 -12.40
C GLY A 245 -15.63 -17.42 -11.97
N ARG A 246 -15.95 -18.62 -12.43
CA ARG A 246 -15.20 -19.85 -12.09
C ARG A 246 -13.92 -19.95 -12.93
N SER A 247 -12.77 -19.84 -12.31
CA SER A 247 -11.47 -19.92 -12.99
C SER A 247 -10.55 -21.00 -12.42
N LEU A 248 -10.49 -21.12 -11.09
CA LEU A 248 -9.62 -22.06 -10.34
C LEU A 248 -10.43 -22.69 -9.20
N VAL A 249 -11.43 -23.51 -9.54
CA VAL A 249 -12.31 -24.15 -8.55
C VAL A 249 -11.67 -25.42 -8.01
N MET A 250 -11.69 -25.58 -6.69
CA MET A 250 -11.23 -26.81 -6.03
C MET A 250 -12.04 -28.01 -6.53
N PRO A 251 -11.38 -29.11 -7.00
CA PRO A 251 -12.08 -30.27 -7.54
C PRO A 251 -12.87 -31.01 -6.45
N ASP A 252 -13.92 -31.73 -6.86
CA ASP A 252 -14.64 -32.62 -5.96
C ASP A 252 -13.75 -33.76 -5.48
N GLY A 253 -14.06 -34.34 -4.32
CA GLY A 253 -13.35 -35.50 -3.76
C GLY A 253 -12.19 -35.16 -2.83
N ILE A 254 -11.93 -33.91 -2.55
CA ILE A 254 -11.06 -33.49 -1.43
C ILE A 254 -11.88 -33.61 -0.15
N VAL A 255 -11.42 -34.44 0.79
CA VAL A 255 -12.16 -34.85 1.98
C VAL A 255 -11.50 -34.52 3.31
N THR A 256 -10.37 -33.78 3.26
CA THR A 256 -9.70 -33.30 4.46
C THR A 256 -9.29 -31.81 4.31
N ILE A 257 -9.30 -31.08 5.43
CA ILE A 257 -8.85 -29.67 5.49
C ILE A 257 -7.39 -29.55 5.02
N ASP A 258 -6.53 -30.51 5.37
CA ASP A 258 -5.13 -30.50 4.96
C ASP A 258 -4.95 -30.66 3.44
N GLU A 259 -5.78 -31.47 2.79
CA GLU A 259 -5.78 -31.60 1.32
C GLU A 259 -6.28 -30.34 0.65
N ALA A 260 -7.36 -29.75 1.17
CA ALA A 260 -7.88 -28.47 0.68
C ALA A 260 -6.82 -27.36 0.79
N ASN A 261 -6.15 -27.24 1.93
CA ASN A 261 -5.08 -26.27 2.13
C ASN A 261 -3.89 -26.50 1.18
N ARG A 262 -3.50 -27.75 0.91
CA ARG A 262 -2.46 -28.06 -0.09
C ARG A 262 -2.89 -27.63 -1.49
N TRP A 263 -4.13 -27.90 -1.85
CA TRP A 263 -4.67 -27.50 -3.15
C TRP A 263 -4.65 -25.96 -3.30
N HIS A 264 -5.17 -25.21 -2.32
CA HIS A 264 -5.15 -23.75 -2.33
C HIS A 264 -3.73 -23.18 -2.47
N ASN A 265 -2.77 -23.72 -1.69
CA ASN A 265 -1.39 -23.26 -1.73
C ASN A 265 -0.72 -23.50 -3.10
N ALA A 266 -1.16 -24.49 -3.85
CA ALA A 266 -0.62 -24.83 -5.17
C ALA A 266 -1.36 -24.14 -6.32
N ASN A 267 -2.54 -23.58 -6.11
CA ASN A 267 -3.41 -23.06 -7.15
C ASN A 267 -3.81 -21.61 -6.90
N ASP A 268 -4.94 -21.36 -6.26
CA ASP A 268 -5.57 -20.06 -6.17
C ASP A 268 -4.86 -19.07 -5.20
N ARG A 269 -3.97 -19.56 -4.36
CA ARG A 269 -3.10 -18.73 -3.50
C ARG A 269 -1.80 -18.30 -4.20
N VAL A 270 -1.47 -18.90 -5.32
CA VAL A 270 -0.31 -18.50 -6.12
C VAL A 270 -0.60 -17.15 -6.77
N TRP A 271 0.22 -16.15 -6.43
CA TRP A 271 0.10 -14.82 -7.01
C TRP A 271 0.43 -14.85 -8.50
N ASN A 272 -0.49 -14.41 -9.34
CA ASN A 272 -0.38 -14.55 -10.78
C ASN A 272 -0.81 -13.27 -11.51
N GLU A 273 0.12 -12.65 -12.22
CA GLU A 273 -0.09 -11.44 -13.01
C GLU A 273 -0.54 -11.75 -14.46
N THR A 274 -0.54 -13.03 -14.84
CA THR A 274 -0.92 -13.43 -16.22
C THR A 274 -2.44 -13.29 -16.39
N PRO A 275 -2.90 -12.61 -17.46
CA PRO A 275 -4.32 -12.54 -17.73
C PRO A 275 -4.96 -13.93 -17.87
N PRO A 276 -6.15 -14.17 -17.29
CA PRO A 276 -6.80 -15.47 -17.39
C PRO A 276 -7.30 -15.72 -18.81
N ALA A 277 -6.58 -16.56 -19.57
CA ALA A 277 -6.94 -16.89 -20.96
C ALA A 277 -8.36 -17.48 -21.09
N GLN A 278 -8.81 -18.19 -20.06
CA GLN A 278 -10.16 -18.79 -19.99
C GLN A 278 -11.28 -17.79 -19.63
N ASN A 279 -10.91 -16.56 -19.22
CA ASN A 279 -11.87 -15.53 -18.81
C ASN A 279 -11.50 -14.14 -19.38
N PRO A 280 -11.47 -13.99 -20.72
CA PRO A 280 -11.11 -12.71 -21.34
C PRO A 280 -12.10 -11.59 -21.02
N ALA A 281 -13.35 -11.93 -20.74
CA ALA A 281 -14.39 -10.96 -20.35
C ALA A 281 -14.06 -10.28 -19.01
N PHE A 282 -13.36 -10.96 -18.09
CA PHE A 282 -12.86 -10.37 -16.85
C PHE A 282 -11.86 -9.25 -17.13
N VAL A 283 -10.90 -9.49 -18.04
CA VAL A 283 -9.86 -8.51 -18.40
C VAL A 283 -10.48 -7.26 -19.02
N GLU A 284 -11.44 -7.44 -19.95
CA GLU A 284 -12.15 -6.32 -20.58
C GLU A 284 -12.98 -5.52 -19.56
N ARG A 285 -13.66 -6.20 -18.66
CA ARG A 285 -14.44 -5.54 -17.58
C ARG A 285 -13.52 -4.78 -16.64
N TRP A 286 -12.38 -5.37 -16.26
CA TRP A 286 -11.36 -4.69 -15.44
C TRP A 286 -10.86 -3.40 -16.12
N PHE A 287 -10.52 -3.47 -17.41
CA PHE A 287 -10.10 -2.30 -18.19
C PHE A 287 -11.17 -1.20 -18.19
N LEU A 288 -12.43 -1.56 -18.49
CA LEU A 288 -13.53 -0.59 -18.53
C LEU A 288 -13.80 0.03 -17.16
N ARG A 289 -13.71 -0.73 -16.07
CA ARG A 289 -13.85 -0.23 -14.69
C ARG A 289 -12.73 0.73 -14.34
N CYS A 290 -11.47 0.39 -14.64
CA CYS A 290 -10.33 1.28 -14.40
C CYS A 290 -10.45 2.58 -15.20
N LYS A 291 -10.85 2.46 -16.47
CA LYS A 291 -11.07 3.63 -17.33
C LYS A 291 -12.17 4.54 -16.78
N ASP A 292 -13.32 3.98 -16.40
CA ASP A 292 -14.45 4.74 -15.81
C ASP A 292 -14.02 5.44 -14.51
N LEU A 293 -13.26 4.77 -13.65
CA LEU A 293 -12.69 5.32 -12.42
C LEU A 293 -11.78 6.54 -12.72
N ILE A 294 -10.89 6.42 -13.70
CA ILE A 294 -9.97 7.48 -14.13
C ILE A 294 -10.76 8.67 -14.69
N ASP A 295 -11.64 8.42 -15.64
CA ASP A 295 -12.38 9.47 -16.35
C ASP A 295 -13.33 10.25 -15.42
N LYS A 296 -14.00 9.52 -14.51
CA LYS A 296 -14.99 10.09 -13.60
C LYS A 296 -14.35 10.89 -12.47
N TYR A 297 -13.32 10.36 -11.83
CA TYR A 297 -12.78 10.98 -10.61
C TYR A 297 -11.45 11.72 -10.82
N ARG A 298 -10.79 11.53 -11.96
CA ARG A 298 -9.53 12.18 -12.32
C ARG A 298 -8.52 12.17 -11.17
N PRO A 299 -8.13 10.99 -10.65
CA PRO A 299 -7.24 10.92 -9.50
C PRO A 299 -5.87 11.51 -9.82
N ASP A 300 -5.22 12.11 -8.82
CA ASP A 300 -3.84 12.59 -8.93
C ASP A 300 -2.84 11.43 -8.83
N VAL A 301 -3.23 10.36 -8.14
CA VAL A 301 -2.44 9.12 -8.03
C VAL A 301 -3.35 7.91 -8.29
N LEU A 302 -2.89 6.99 -9.13
CA LEU A 302 -3.49 5.68 -9.33
C LEU A 302 -2.50 4.62 -8.82
N TYR A 303 -2.95 3.75 -7.94
CA TYR A 303 -2.15 2.69 -7.34
C TYR A 303 -2.66 1.32 -7.78
N PHE A 304 -1.75 0.45 -8.20
CA PHE A 304 -1.98 -0.96 -8.43
C PHE A 304 -1.23 -1.81 -7.42
N ASP A 305 -1.92 -2.79 -6.83
CA ASP A 305 -1.35 -3.80 -5.94
C ASP A 305 -0.80 -4.99 -6.73
N ASP A 306 0.00 -4.70 -7.73
CA ASP A 306 0.45 -5.65 -8.74
C ASP A 306 1.96 -5.57 -8.96
N THR A 307 2.55 -6.66 -9.43
CA THR A 307 3.91 -6.67 -9.94
C THR A 307 3.95 -5.98 -11.31
N GLU A 308 4.60 -4.82 -11.39
CA GLU A 308 4.58 -3.96 -12.57
C GLU A 308 3.14 -3.50 -12.90
N LEU A 309 2.62 -3.78 -14.08
CA LEU A 309 1.25 -3.42 -14.46
C LEU A 309 0.36 -4.65 -14.56
N PRO A 310 -0.88 -4.58 -14.04
CA PRO A 310 -1.77 -5.73 -14.00
C PRO A 310 -2.26 -6.17 -15.37
N LEU A 311 -2.53 -7.48 -15.51
CA LEU A 311 -3.20 -8.07 -16.67
C LEU A 311 -2.54 -7.74 -18.04
N GLY A 312 -1.21 -7.62 -18.06
CA GLY A 312 -0.43 -7.48 -19.28
C GLY A 312 -0.80 -6.26 -20.12
N GLN A 313 -1.27 -6.46 -21.36
CA GLN A 313 -1.60 -5.36 -22.27
C GLN A 313 -2.68 -4.43 -21.71
N ALA A 314 -3.64 -4.94 -20.92
CA ALA A 314 -4.69 -4.10 -20.35
C ALA A 314 -4.14 -3.07 -19.34
N GLY A 315 -3.13 -3.45 -18.57
CA GLY A 315 -2.43 -2.53 -17.67
C GLY A 315 -1.65 -1.44 -18.42
N LEU A 316 -0.99 -1.81 -19.52
CA LEU A 316 -0.31 -0.84 -20.40
C LEU A 316 -1.28 0.12 -21.07
N ASP A 317 -2.45 -0.37 -21.50
CA ASP A 317 -3.52 0.46 -22.07
C ASP A 317 -4.03 1.48 -21.05
N ILE A 318 -4.24 1.06 -19.79
CA ILE A 318 -4.67 1.95 -18.70
C ILE A 318 -3.59 2.97 -18.37
N ALA A 319 -2.31 2.59 -18.30
CA ALA A 319 -1.22 3.51 -18.04
C ALA A 319 -1.12 4.60 -19.11
N ALA A 320 -1.17 4.21 -20.38
CA ALA A 320 -1.16 5.16 -21.51
C ALA A 320 -2.41 6.06 -21.50
N HIS A 321 -3.60 5.49 -21.24
CA HIS A 321 -4.84 6.25 -21.09
C HIS A 321 -4.72 7.31 -19.98
N TYR A 322 -4.25 6.93 -18.80
CA TYR A 322 -4.13 7.80 -17.64
C TYR A 322 -3.15 8.95 -17.88
N TYR A 323 -2.00 8.69 -18.48
CA TYR A 323 -1.02 9.73 -18.79
C TYR A 323 -1.50 10.69 -19.88
N ASN A 324 -2.13 10.17 -20.94
CA ASN A 324 -2.73 11.01 -21.97
C ASN A 324 -3.88 11.87 -21.41
N SER A 325 -4.72 11.30 -20.57
CA SER A 325 -5.79 12.03 -19.87
C SER A 325 -5.25 13.14 -18.98
N SER A 326 -4.11 12.90 -18.30
CA SER A 326 -3.44 13.96 -17.53
C SER A 326 -3.02 15.15 -18.39
N LEU A 327 -2.47 14.87 -19.58
CA LEU A 327 -2.10 15.93 -20.53
C LEU A 327 -3.33 16.73 -20.98
N GLU A 328 -4.46 16.07 -21.22
CA GLU A 328 -5.72 16.71 -21.56
C GLU A 328 -6.25 17.58 -20.41
N TRP A 329 -6.25 17.06 -19.16
CA TRP A 329 -6.81 17.78 -18.01
C TRP A 329 -5.96 18.95 -17.54
N HIS A 330 -4.63 18.84 -17.63
CA HIS A 330 -3.69 19.76 -16.97
C HIS A 330 -2.75 20.48 -17.96
N GLY A 331 -2.77 20.13 -19.25
CA GLY A 331 -1.79 20.63 -20.23
C GLY A 331 -0.37 20.13 -20.00
N LYS A 332 -0.16 19.26 -19.02
CA LYS A 332 1.13 18.63 -18.65
C LYS A 332 0.88 17.29 -17.97
N LEU A 333 1.91 16.47 -17.85
CA LEU A 333 1.86 15.27 -17.04
C LEU A 333 1.94 15.67 -15.55
N ASP A 334 0.82 15.53 -14.82
CA ASP A 334 0.68 15.94 -13.41
C ASP A 334 0.09 14.84 -12.52
N VAL A 335 0.13 13.60 -12.98
CA VAL A 335 -0.38 12.42 -12.27
C VAL A 335 0.71 11.41 -11.99
N VAL A 336 0.47 10.55 -11.01
CA VAL A 336 1.37 9.48 -10.59
C VAL A 336 0.67 8.14 -10.72
N LEU A 337 1.35 7.18 -11.33
CA LEU A 337 0.97 5.77 -11.33
C LEU A 337 1.97 5.01 -10.46
N THR A 338 1.50 4.15 -9.57
CA THR A 338 2.37 3.32 -8.72
C THR A 338 2.07 1.84 -8.90
N ALA A 339 3.12 1.03 -8.85
CA ALA A 339 3.05 -0.42 -8.83
C ALA A 339 4.28 -1.00 -8.12
N LYS A 340 4.27 -2.30 -7.84
CA LYS A 340 5.30 -3.00 -7.05
C LYS A 340 6.31 -3.74 -7.91
N LYS A 341 7.47 -4.06 -7.32
CA LYS A 341 8.50 -4.97 -7.88
C LYS A 341 8.91 -4.64 -9.31
N MET A 342 9.14 -3.36 -9.58
CA MET A 342 9.54 -2.89 -10.90
C MET A 342 10.88 -3.47 -11.34
N THR A 343 10.95 -3.96 -12.58
CA THR A 343 12.23 -4.27 -13.21
C THR A 343 13.03 -2.99 -13.49
N ASP A 344 14.35 -3.11 -13.59
CA ASP A 344 15.20 -1.95 -13.93
C ASP A 344 14.83 -1.34 -15.29
N ALA A 345 14.37 -2.16 -16.22
CA ALA A 345 13.96 -1.72 -17.57
C ALA A 345 12.67 -0.87 -17.54
N HIS A 346 11.77 -1.14 -16.60
CA HIS A 346 10.43 -0.53 -16.56
C HIS A 346 10.27 0.55 -15.48
N ARG A 347 11.19 0.62 -14.52
CA ARG A 347 11.11 1.51 -13.35
C ARG A 347 10.93 3.00 -13.69
N ALA A 348 11.46 3.46 -14.81
CA ALA A 348 11.31 4.84 -15.25
C ALA A 348 9.89 5.17 -15.75
N GLY A 349 9.03 4.19 -15.97
CA GLY A 349 7.69 4.37 -16.53
C GLY A 349 6.60 4.74 -15.52
N LEU A 350 6.90 4.64 -14.22
CA LEU A 350 5.98 4.92 -13.11
C LEU A 350 6.76 5.10 -11.80
N VAL A 351 6.09 5.29 -10.66
CA VAL A 351 6.72 5.35 -9.33
C VAL A 351 6.63 3.97 -8.67
N GLU A 352 7.79 3.37 -8.34
CA GLU A 352 7.82 2.08 -7.65
C GLU A 352 7.35 2.23 -6.20
N ASP A 353 6.43 1.35 -5.79
CA ASP A 353 5.99 1.19 -4.42
C ASP A 353 6.67 -0.03 -3.76
N ILE A 354 7.14 0.14 -2.51
CA ILE A 354 7.79 -0.92 -1.73
C ILE A 354 6.93 -1.23 -0.51
N GLU A 355 6.08 -2.25 -0.61
CA GLU A 355 5.19 -2.61 0.49
C GLU A 355 5.96 -3.02 1.74
N ARG A 356 5.61 -2.39 2.88
CA ARG A 356 6.16 -2.70 4.22
C ARG A 356 7.68 -2.81 4.26
N GLY A 357 8.34 -2.00 3.44
CA GLY A 357 9.80 -1.98 3.34
C GLY A 357 10.32 -0.60 2.98
N VAL A 358 11.64 -0.41 3.01
CA VAL A 358 12.29 0.85 2.68
C VAL A 358 13.45 0.62 1.71
N ALA A 359 13.81 1.64 0.95
CA ALA A 359 14.99 1.59 0.09
C ALA A 359 16.27 1.44 0.93
N LYS A 360 17.26 0.71 0.40
CA LYS A 360 18.55 0.48 1.07
C LYS A 360 19.36 1.77 1.27
N GLY A 361 19.23 2.74 0.34
CA GLY A 361 19.93 4.01 0.35
C GLY A 361 19.17 5.05 -0.45
N VAL A 362 19.79 6.19 -0.74
CA VAL A 362 19.22 7.21 -1.62
C VAL A 362 18.96 6.62 -3.00
N ARG A 363 17.72 6.78 -3.48
CA ARG A 363 17.36 6.40 -4.85
C ARG A 363 17.39 7.62 -5.77
N PRO A 364 17.86 7.46 -7.02
CA PRO A 364 17.85 8.57 -7.98
C PRO A 364 16.41 9.00 -8.31
N ASP A 365 15.51 8.04 -8.50
CA ASP A 365 14.12 8.26 -8.81
C ASP A 365 13.26 8.29 -7.54
N PRO A 366 12.19 9.10 -7.51
CA PRO A 366 11.19 9.05 -6.45
C PRO A 366 10.56 7.67 -6.34
N TRP A 367 10.25 7.27 -5.13
CA TRP A 367 9.62 6.00 -4.82
C TRP A 367 8.64 6.18 -3.66
N GLN A 368 7.80 5.20 -3.42
CA GLN A 368 6.84 5.19 -2.33
C GLN A 368 7.04 3.96 -1.46
N THR A 369 6.74 4.07 -0.18
CA THR A 369 6.45 2.95 0.70
C THR A 369 5.01 3.03 1.10
N ASP A 370 4.28 1.94 0.94
CA ASP A 370 3.00 1.75 1.56
C ASP A 370 3.12 0.85 2.81
N THR A 371 2.42 1.21 3.86
CA THR A 371 2.34 0.41 5.10
C THR A 371 1.09 0.79 5.89
N CYS A 372 0.72 -0.04 6.86
CA CYS A 372 -0.39 0.23 7.77
C CYS A 372 0.10 0.40 9.21
N ILE A 373 -0.66 1.09 10.03
CA ILE A 373 -0.36 1.16 11.48
C ILE A 373 -0.67 -0.15 12.20
N GLY A 374 -1.62 -0.94 11.69
CA GLY A 374 -2.02 -2.25 12.21
C GLY A 374 -2.15 -3.30 11.11
N SER A 375 -3.37 -3.68 10.77
CA SER A 375 -3.75 -4.43 9.58
C SER A 375 -4.23 -3.48 8.49
N TRP A 376 -4.32 -3.92 7.23
CA TRP A 376 -4.82 -3.07 6.14
C TRP A 376 -6.30 -2.74 6.35
N HIS A 377 -7.13 -3.78 6.52
CA HIS A 377 -8.52 -3.64 6.93
C HIS A 377 -8.62 -3.68 8.46
N TYR A 378 -9.64 -3.04 9.01
CA TYR A 378 -9.82 -2.93 10.45
C TYR A 378 -9.86 -4.31 11.14
N GLU A 379 -9.05 -4.45 12.19
CA GLU A 379 -8.94 -5.65 13.02
C GLU A 379 -9.14 -5.26 14.49
N ARG A 380 -10.29 -5.60 15.06
CA ARG A 380 -10.65 -5.28 16.47
C ARG A 380 -9.59 -5.73 17.47
N ALA A 381 -8.97 -6.88 17.24
CA ALA A 381 -7.94 -7.42 18.11
C ALA A 381 -6.68 -6.53 18.19
N ARG A 382 -6.40 -5.68 17.20
CA ARG A 382 -5.31 -4.70 17.26
C ARG A 382 -5.60 -3.61 18.28
N PHE A 383 -6.80 -3.07 18.26
CA PHE A 383 -7.28 -2.10 19.24
C PHE A 383 -7.33 -2.69 20.65
N GLU A 384 -7.99 -3.83 20.84
CA GLU A 384 -8.15 -4.48 22.14
C GLU A 384 -6.80 -4.84 22.82
N ARG A 385 -5.75 -5.08 22.02
CA ARG A 385 -4.41 -5.44 22.51
C ARG A 385 -3.42 -4.27 22.45
N HIS A 386 -3.84 -3.09 22.01
CA HIS A 386 -2.98 -1.91 21.82
C HIS A 386 -1.71 -2.22 20.98
N THR A 387 -1.87 -2.88 19.82
CA THR A 387 -0.76 -3.37 19.00
C THR A 387 -0.56 -2.59 17.70
N TYR A 388 -1.08 -1.40 17.60
CA TYR A 388 -0.75 -0.46 16.52
C TYR A 388 0.70 0.01 16.59
N LYS A 389 1.25 0.42 15.46
CA LYS A 389 2.53 1.14 15.45
C LYS A 389 2.38 2.45 16.24
N THR A 390 3.39 2.75 17.04
CA THR A 390 3.42 3.99 17.81
C THR A 390 3.75 5.19 16.92
N THR A 391 3.38 6.39 17.36
CA THR A 391 3.68 7.64 16.62
C THR A 391 5.17 7.81 16.38
N ILE A 392 6.03 7.50 17.36
CA ILE A 392 7.49 7.59 17.18
C ILE A 392 8.00 6.64 16.09
N GLN A 393 7.50 5.41 16.02
CA GLN A 393 7.88 4.45 14.99
C GLN A 393 7.56 4.99 13.59
N VAL A 394 6.38 5.58 13.40
CA VAL A 394 5.96 6.12 12.11
C VAL A 394 6.70 7.41 11.76
N VAL A 395 6.94 8.30 12.73
CA VAL A 395 7.76 9.51 12.53
C VAL A 395 9.16 9.14 12.08
N GLN A 396 9.80 8.20 12.76
CA GLN A 396 11.15 7.75 12.42
C GLN A 396 11.20 7.08 11.04
N MET A 397 10.18 6.28 10.71
CA MET A 397 10.02 5.66 9.40
C MET A 397 9.85 6.71 8.29
N LEU A 398 8.97 7.70 8.49
CA LEU A 398 8.74 8.80 7.54
C LEU A 398 10.05 9.57 7.26
N ILE A 399 10.80 9.91 8.30
CA ILE A 399 12.07 10.60 8.17
C ILE A 399 13.08 9.78 7.36
N ASP A 400 13.22 8.49 7.67
CA ASP A 400 14.14 7.60 6.96
C ASP A 400 13.76 7.46 5.48
N ILE A 401 12.48 7.29 5.16
CA ILE A 401 11.97 7.21 3.78
C ILE A 401 12.28 8.50 3.01
N VAL A 402 11.95 9.65 3.61
CA VAL A 402 12.15 10.97 2.97
C VAL A 402 13.63 11.25 2.73
N SER A 403 14.51 10.88 3.66
CA SER A 403 15.98 11.03 3.51
C SER A 403 16.54 10.21 2.34
N LYS A 404 15.81 9.19 1.86
CA LYS A 404 16.16 8.30 0.76
C LYS A 404 15.41 8.59 -0.55
N ASN A 405 14.81 9.78 -0.68
CA ASN A 405 14.01 10.23 -1.83
C ASN A 405 12.61 9.58 -1.95
N GLY A 406 12.07 9.05 -0.86
CA GLY A 406 10.79 8.36 -0.84
C GLY A 406 9.64 9.20 -0.29
N ASN A 407 8.42 8.69 -0.52
CA ASN A 407 7.18 9.13 0.11
C ASN A 407 6.60 7.99 0.96
N LEU A 408 5.98 8.31 2.07
CA LEU A 408 5.21 7.36 2.88
C LEU A 408 3.72 7.50 2.57
N MET A 409 3.09 6.37 2.19
CA MET A 409 1.64 6.21 2.17
C MET A 409 1.23 5.31 3.34
N LEU A 410 0.57 5.88 4.32
CA LEU A 410 0.23 5.22 5.56
C LEU A 410 -1.25 4.86 5.63
N SER A 411 -1.57 3.58 5.66
CA SER A 411 -2.94 3.13 5.90
C SER A 411 -3.30 3.26 7.38
N VAL A 412 -4.37 3.99 7.64
CA VAL A 412 -5.08 4.06 8.91
C VAL A 412 -6.41 3.34 8.69
N PRO A 413 -6.62 2.17 9.31
CA PRO A 413 -7.83 1.38 9.10
C PRO A 413 -9.08 2.16 9.50
N VAL A 414 -10.21 1.80 8.90
CA VAL A 414 -11.52 2.38 9.20
C VAL A 414 -12.49 1.24 9.50
N ARG A 415 -13.31 1.37 10.55
CA ARG A 415 -14.36 0.40 10.90
C ARG A 415 -15.43 0.33 9.81
N GLY A 416 -16.16 -0.77 9.74
CA GLY A 416 -17.25 -0.96 8.79
C GLY A 416 -18.32 0.15 8.86
N ASP A 417 -18.56 0.75 10.03
CA ASP A 417 -19.49 1.86 10.21
C ASP A 417 -18.95 3.24 9.74
N GLY A 418 -17.65 3.31 9.41
CA GLY A 418 -16.99 4.53 8.94
C GLY A 418 -16.25 5.32 10.02
N THR A 419 -16.16 4.81 11.24
CA THR A 419 -15.39 5.42 12.35
C THR A 419 -13.97 4.87 12.44
N ILE A 420 -13.10 5.57 13.15
CA ILE A 420 -11.80 5.08 13.63
C ILE A 420 -11.84 4.96 15.16
N ASP A 421 -10.94 4.14 15.74
CA ASP A 421 -10.90 3.95 17.18
C ASP A 421 -10.04 4.99 17.92
N GLU A 422 -10.06 4.90 19.24
CA GLU A 422 -9.40 5.88 20.13
C GLU A 422 -7.88 5.82 20.01
N ASP A 423 -7.29 4.63 19.76
CA ASP A 423 -5.84 4.47 19.57
C ASP A 423 -5.41 5.08 18.22
N GLU A 424 -6.21 4.91 17.17
CA GLU A 424 -6.00 5.53 15.87
C GLU A 424 -6.11 7.05 15.94
N VAL A 425 -7.09 7.56 16.71
CA VAL A 425 -7.22 9.01 16.96
C VAL A 425 -6.01 9.53 17.72
N ALA A 426 -5.59 8.86 18.80
CA ALA A 426 -4.42 9.26 19.60
C ALA A 426 -3.13 9.26 18.76
N PHE A 427 -2.96 8.26 17.90
CA PHE A 427 -1.84 8.18 16.95
C PHE A 427 -1.83 9.38 15.99
N LEU A 428 -2.96 9.71 15.36
CA LEU A 428 -3.08 10.84 14.42
C LEU A 428 -2.88 12.19 15.11
N GLU A 429 -3.41 12.36 16.33
CA GLU A 429 -3.18 13.58 17.13
C GLU A 429 -1.71 13.71 17.56
N GLY A 430 -1.01 12.58 17.78
CA GLY A 430 0.44 12.58 18.00
C GLY A 430 1.21 13.14 16.80
N LEU A 431 0.86 12.72 15.58
CA LEU A 431 1.42 13.29 14.36
C LEU A 431 1.05 14.78 14.20
N ALA A 432 -0.20 15.14 14.49
CA ALA A 432 -0.69 16.52 14.39
C ALA A 432 0.04 17.49 15.34
N LYS A 433 0.53 17.01 16.48
CA LYS A 433 1.37 17.79 17.41
C LYS A 433 2.81 17.95 16.91
N TRP A 434 3.38 16.91 16.30
CA TRP A 434 4.77 16.90 15.84
C TRP A 434 4.98 17.67 14.53
N MET A 435 4.04 17.56 13.61
CA MET A 435 4.16 18.01 12.23
C MET A 435 4.36 19.54 12.07
N PRO A 436 3.69 20.43 12.83
CA PRO A 436 3.87 21.87 12.71
C PRO A 436 5.28 22.36 12.97
N ALA A 437 5.99 21.74 13.91
CA ALA A 437 7.38 22.10 14.23
C ALA A 437 8.37 21.55 13.19
N ASN A 438 8.21 20.29 12.76
CA ASN A 438 9.23 19.56 12.00
C ASN A 438 8.93 19.41 10.51
N GLY A 439 7.71 19.73 10.06
CA GLY A 439 7.28 19.55 8.66
C GLY A 439 8.09 20.37 7.66
N GLU A 440 8.71 21.50 8.06
CA GLU A 440 9.63 22.28 7.21
C GLU A 440 10.79 21.41 6.70
N ALA A 441 11.31 20.53 7.56
CA ALA A 441 12.41 19.64 7.27
C ALA A 441 12.02 18.40 6.43
N LEU A 442 10.71 18.20 6.20
CA LEU A 442 10.18 17.09 5.40
C LEU A 442 9.68 17.56 4.03
N PHE A 443 8.70 18.48 4.04
CA PHE A 443 7.96 18.85 2.84
C PHE A 443 8.76 19.75 1.90
N GLY A 444 8.74 19.43 0.60
CA GLY A 444 9.48 20.15 -0.42
C GLY A 444 11.00 19.97 -0.30
N THR A 445 11.46 18.95 0.42
CA THR A 445 12.88 18.63 0.56
C THR A 445 13.35 17.62 -0.48
N ARG A 446 14.66 17.51 -0.59
CA ARG A 446 15.39 16.53 -1.42
C ARG A 446 16.38 15.77 -0.54
N PRO A 447 16.81 14.57 -0.91
CA PRO A 447 17.87 13.90 -0.18
C PRO A 447 19.19 14.68 -0.30
N TRP A 448 20.01 14.59 0.74
CA TRP A 448 21.40 15.00 0.65
C TRP A 448 22.26 13.87 0.07
N LYS A 449 23.54 14.14 -0.24
CA LYS A 449 24.51 13.12 -0.70
C LYS A 449 24.64 11.92 0.25
N LEU A 450 24.34 12.11 1.53
CA LEU A 450 24.22 11.07 2.56
C LEU A 450 22.78 11.11 3.10
N TYR A 451 22.12 9.97 3.18
CA TYR A 451 20.79 9.92 3.78
C TYR A 451 20.83 9.97 5.31
N GLY A 452 21.98 9.62 5.91
CA GLY A 452 22.12 9.62 7.36
C GLY A 452 23.47 9.13 7.84
N GLU A 453 23.62 9.09 9.15
CA GLU A 453 24.74 8.49 9.88
C GLU A 453 24.23 7.82 11.16
N GLY A 454 25.10 7.05 11.82
CA GLY A 454 24.81 6.33 13.04
C GLY A 454 24.71 4.82 12.85
N PRO A 455 24.43 4.07 13.93
CA PRO A 455 24.41 2.61 13.94
C PRO A 455 23.41 1.99 12.94
N SER A 456 22.28 2.63 12.69
CA SER A 456 21.26 2.14 11.77
C SER A 456 21.67 2.19 10.29
N VAL A 457 22.70 3.01 9.94
CA VAL A 457 23.21 3.11 8.56
C VAL A 457 24.19 1.98 8.25
N THR A 458 24.97 1.53 9.23
CA THR A 458 26.05 0.54 9.06
C THR A 458 25.61 -0.90 9.26
N GLY A 459 24.42 -1.12 9.77
CA GLY A 459 23.89 -2.46 10.04
C GLY A 459 23.40 -3.16 8.77
N SER A 460 23.60 -4.49 8.67
CA SER A 460 22.95 -5.31 7.66
C SER A 460 21.45 -5.37 7.94
N ALA A 461 20.62 -4.91 7.00
CA ALA A 461 19.18 -5.02 7.10
C ALA A 461 18.69 -6.27 6.36
N ALA A 462 17.72 -6.99 6.93
CA ALA A 462 17.08 -8.10 6.27
C ALA A 462 16.24 -7.61 5.09
N VAL A 463 16.19 -8.40 4.01
CA VAL A 463 15.31 -8.12 2.86
C VAL A 463 13.85 -8.20 3.31
N GLY A 464 13.03 -7.24 2.92
CA GLY A 464 11.60 -7.23 3.15
C GLY A 464 10.88 -8.23 2.22
N GLN A 465 9.65 -8.54 2.55
CA GLN A 465 8.85 -9.53 1.82
C GLN A 465 8.59 -9.11 0.36
N PHE A 466 8.39 -7.83 0.11
CA PHE A 466 8.03 -7.28 -1.21
C PHE A 466 9.17 -6.46 -1.85
N GLY A 467 10.40 -6.73 -1.49
CA GLY A 467 11.56 -5.95 -1.91
C GLY A 467 12.02 -4.95 -0.84
N GLY A 468 13.00 -4.12 -1.15
CA GLY A 468 13.57 -3.21 -0.17
C GLY A 468 14.20 -3.91 1.02
N ILE A 469 14.40 -3.19 2.11
CA ILE A 469 14.85 -3.75 3.38
C ILE A 469 13.71 -3.70 4.39
N ARG A 470 13.61 -4.74 5.22
CA ARG A 470 12.64 -4.75 6.30
C ARG A 470 12.93 -3.58 7.23
N ASP A 471 11.93 -2.74 7.40
CA ASP A 471 11.98 -1.70 8.41
C ASP A 471 12.01 -2.33 9.81
N VAL A 472 12.58 -1.53 10.71
CA VAL A 472 12.51 -1.66 12.16
C VAL A 472 13.72 -2.34 12.81
N ARG A 473 14.77 -1.57 12.87
CA ARG A 473 15.55 -1.52 14.11
C ARG A 473 15.17 -0.21 14.82
N GLY A 474 14.98 -0.27 16.14
CA GLY A 474 14.87 0.98 16.90
C GLY A 474 16.07 1.87 16.60
N TYR A 475 15.82 3.15 16.40
CA TYR A 475 16.87 4.14 16.25
C TYR A 475 17.42 4.51 17.63
N THR A 476 18.62 5.07 17.64
CA THR A 476 19.31 5.55 18.84
C THR A 476 19.56 7.06 18.73
N ALA A 477 19.97 7.67 19.82
CA ALA A 477 20.37 9.06 19.87
C ALA A 477 21.60 9.41 18.97
N GLN A 478 22.29 8.39 18.44
CA GLN A 478 23.40 8.53 17.50
C GLN A 478 22.96 8.47 16.04
N ASP A 479 21.72 8.07 15.80
CA ASP A 479 21.17 7.98 14.45
C ASP A 479 20.65 9.33 13.97
N ILE A 480 21.15 9.77 12.83
CA ILE A 480 20.80 11.04 12.19
C ILE A 480 20.34 10.76 10.76
N ARG A 481 19.34 11.51 10.30
CA ARG A 481 18.90 11.51 8.89
C ARG A 481 18.98 12.91 8.33
N PHE A 482 19.27 12.99 7.02
CA PHE A 482 19.49 14.28 6.36
C PHE A 482 18.49 14.53 5.24
N THR A 483 18.02 15.77 5.14
CA THR A 483 17.28 16.30 4.00
C THR A 483 17.79 17.69 3.66
N THR A 484 17.52 18.17 2.44
CA THR A 484 17.93 19.49 1.98
C THR A 484 16.77 20.26 1.35
N LYS A 485 16.79 21.59 1.49
CA LYS A 485 15.88 22.50 0.81
C LYS A 485 16.61 23.78 0.44
N GLY A 486 16.87 23.98 -0.86
CA GLY A 486 17.78 25.04 -1.29
C GLY A 486 19.15 24.89 -0.60
N ASP A 487 19.65 25.96 0.00
CA ASP A 487 20.94 26.00 0.70
C ASP A 487 20.85 25.58 2.19
N THR A 488 19.73 25.01 2.60
CA THR A 488 19.52 24.56 3.98
C THR A 488 19.64 23.05 4.08
N LEU A 489 20.46 22.58 5.02
CA LEU A 489 20.53 21.18 5.44
C LEU A 489 19.70 21.00 6.71
N TYR A 490 18.87 19.98 6.73
CA TYR A 490 18.19 19.51 7.93
C TYR A 490 18.83 18.21 8.41
N ALA A 491 19.11 18.14 9.72
CA ALA A 491 19.62 16.95 10.38
C ALA A 491 18.61 16.51 11.46
N PHE A 492 17.91 15.42 11.19
CA PHE A 492 16.96 14.83 12.14
C PHE A 492 17.72 13.99 13.18
N LEU A 493 17.63 14.38 14.43
CA LEU A 493 18.00 13.56 15.58
C LEU A 493 16.89 12.53 15.78
N MET A 494 17.17 11.26 15.49
CA MET A 494 16.15 10.21 15.49
C MET A 494 15.65 9.89 16.91
N GLU A 495 16.51 10.13 17.92
CA GLU A 495 16.17 10.21 19.33
C GLU A 495 16.90 11.39 19.98
N TRP A 496 16.45 11.83 21.15
CA TRP A 496 17.05 12.95 21.87
C TRP A 496 18.37 12.55 22.52
N PRO A 497 19.51 13.17 22.13
CA PRO A 497 20.83 12.77 22.62
C PRO A 497 21.24 13.41 23.96
N GLY A 498 20.34 14.11 24.65
CA GLY A 498 20.64 14.83 25.88
C GLY A 498 21.18 16.25 25.64
N ALA A 499 22.24 16.63 26.30
CA ALA A 499 22.73 18.01 26.28
C ALA A 499 23.46 18.44 24.98
N SER A 500 23.82 17.49 24.11
CA SER A 500 24.52 17.82 22.86
C SER A 500 24.32 16.78 21.78
N ALA A 501 24.28 17.24 20.53
CA ALA A 501 24.31 16.40 19.33
C ALA A 501 25.69 16.47 18.66
N SER A 502 26.19 15.36 18.14
CA SER A 502 27.44 15.25 17.41
C SER A 502 27.17 14.68 16.01
N ILE A 503 27.52 15.45 14.97
CA ILE A 503 27.23 15.10 13.56
C ILE A 503 28.59 14.94 12.84
N ALA A 504 29.05 13.71 12.72
CA ALA A 504 30.37 13.40 12.16
C ALA A 504 30.46 13.68 10.65
N SER A 505 29.36 13.58 9.91
CA SER A 505 29.30 13.94 8.47
C SER A 505 29.49 15.43 8.21
N LEU A 506 29.37 16.28 9.24
CA LEU A 506 29.53 17.72 9.18
C LEU A 506 30.84 18.20 9.86
N ALA A 507 31.82 17.32 10.04
CA ALA A 507 33.16 17.69 10.52
C ALA A 507 33.85 18.71 9.60
N SER A 508 34.79 19.47 10.15
CA SER A 508 35.58 20.43 9.37
C SER A 508 36.28 19.73 8.20
N GLY A 509 36.18 20.32 7.01
CA GLY A 509 36.73 19.76 5.78
C GLY A 509 35.88 18.68 5.07
N LYS A 510 34.85 18.14 5.69
CA LYS A 510 33.93 17.16 5.02
C LYS A 510 32.81 17.81 4.19
N VAL A 511 32.51 19.07 4.47
CA VAL A 511 31.50 19.86 3.78
C VAL A 511 32.07 21.19 3.31
N ALA A 512 31.60 21.67 2.16
CA ALA A 512 31.98 22.95 1.63
C ALA A 512 31.14 24.07 2.25
N GLY A 513 31.73 25.28 2.37
CA GLY A 513 31.10 26.43 3.02
C GLY A 513 31.42 26.48 4.52
N ALA A 514 30.89 27.49 5.20
CA ALA A 514 31.01 27.66 6.64
C ALA A 514 29.62 27.68 7.26
N ILE A 515 29.39 26.86 8.27
CA ILE A 515 28.12 26.86 9.02
C ILE A 515 27.96 28.25 9.65
N ARG A 516 26.85 28.90 9.35
CA ARG A 516 26.54 30.24 9.86
C ARG A 516 25.58 30.19 11.03
N LYS A 517 24.63 29.26 10.99
CA LYS A 517 23.57 29.16 11.99
C LYS A 517 23.11 27.72 12.13
N VAL A 518 22.84 27.35 13.36
CA VAL A 518 22.15 26.08 13.71
C VAL A 518 20.94 26.43 14.56
N GLU A 519 19.77 25.94 14.18
CA GLU A 519 18.51 26.13 14.90
C GLU A 519 17.89 24.77 15.16
N LEU A 520 17.22 24.61 16.28
CA LEU A 520 16.36 23.47 16.56
C LEU A 520 14.92 23.87 16.21
N LEU A 521 14.30 23.17 15.28
CA LEU A 521 12.92 23.47 14.91
C LEU A 521 11.98 23.30 16.12
N GLY A 522 11.08 24.26 16.29
CA GLY A 522 10.17 24.34 17.46
C GLY A 522 10.78 25.00 18.70
N HIS A 523 12.08 25.34 18.72
CA HIS A 523 12.71 25.99 19.88
C HIS A 523 12.79 27.52 19.76
N GLY A 524 12.85 28.06 18.54
CA GLY A 524 12.79 29.50 18.27
C GLY A 524 14.09 30.29 18.46
N ALA A 525 15.18 29.69 18.93
CA ALA A 525 16.48 30.34 19.11
C ALA A 525 17.59 29.61 18.34
N SER A 526 18.66 30.38 17.99
CA SER A 526 19.89 29.79 17.49
C SER A 526 20.62 29.03 18.61
N LEU A 527 21.22 27.91 18.24
CA LEU A 527 21.99 27.08 19.16
C LEU A 527 23.48 27.41 19.07
N GLU A 528 24.19 27.23 20.18
CA GLU A 528 25.64 27.24 20.19
C GLU A 528 26.17 25.97 19.51
N PHE A 529 27.20 26.12 18.71
CA PHE A 529 27.86 25.01 18.04
C PHE A 529 29.34 25.21 17.87
N LYS A 530 30.07 24.10 17.75
CA LYS A 530 31.49 24.06 17.39
C LYS A 530 31.68 23.01 16.29
N GLN A 531 32.34 23.44 15.21
CA GLN A 531 32.78 22.52 14.15
C GLN A 531 34.28 22.25 14.32
N ASP A 532 34.63 21.00 14.55
CA ASP A 532 36.02 20.55 14.66
C ASP A 532 36.35 19.42 13.65
N ALA A 533 37.56 18.85 13.74
CA ALA A 533 37.99 17.81 12.81
C ALA A 533 37.16 16.52 12.87
N ASP A 534 36.47 16.27 13.97
CA ASP A 534 35.71 15.03 14.18
C ASP A 534 34.24 15.18 13.85
N ALA A 535 33.62 16.32 14.21
CA ALA A 535 32.19 16.54 14.08
C ALA A 535 31.76 18.01 14.12
N LEU A 536 30.51 18.28 13.72
CA LEU A 536 29.74 19.42 14.20
C LEU A 536 29.13 19.02 15.55
N LYS A 537 29.50 19.72 16.62
CA LYS A 537 28.93 19.56 17.97
C LYS A 537 27.98 20.70 18.24
N VAL A 538 26.74 20.39 18.58
CA VAL A 538 25.67 21.36 18.83
C VAL A 538 25.21 21.22 20.27
N THR A 539 25.21 22.32 21.02
CA THR A 539 24.66 22.38 22.38
C THR A 539 23.13 22.42 22.28
N LEU A 540 22.46 21.47 22.91
CA LEU A 540 21.00 21.36 22.90
C LEU A 540 20.39 21.97 24.18
N PRO A 541 19.16 22.50 24.12
CA PRO A 541 18.50 23.02 25.31
C PRO A 541 18.16 21.88 26.30
N SER A 542 18.03 22.23 27.59
CA SER A 542 17.62 21.30 28.63
C SER A 542 16.23 20.73 28.36
N ASP A 543 15.35 21.56 27.83
CA ASP A 543 13.96 21.21 27.53
C ASP A 543 13.81 20.93 26.04
N LYS A 544 13.50 19.69 25.70
CA LYS A 544 13.22 19.31 24.30
C LYS A 544 11.91 19.92 23.82
N PRO A 545 11.84 20.46 22.58
CA PRO A 545 10.66 21.21 22.09
C PRO A 545 9.50 20.30 21.64
N GLY A 546 9.36 19.13 22.18
CA GLY A 546 8.30 18.19 21.84
C GLY A 546 8.72 16.74 22.02
N GLU A 547 7.97 15.84 21.41
CA GLU A 547 8.20 14.40 21.46
C GLU A 547 8.76 13.89 20.13
N TYR A 548 9.15 12.62 20.13
CA TYR A 548 9.63 11.85 18.99
C TYR A 548 10.99 12.33 18.46
N ALA A 549 11.15 12.53 17.12
CA ALA A 549 12.38 13.01 16.50
C ALA A 549 12.38 14.54 16.35
N HIS A 550 13.58 15.13 16.26
CA HIS A 550 13.77 16.59 16.24
C HIS A 550 14.69 17.00 15.10
N ALA A 551 14.37 18.07 14.39
CA ALA A 551 15.17 18.54 13.26
C ALA A 551 16.05 19.76 13.64
N LEU A 552 17.35 19.65 13.37
CA LEU A 552 18.27 20.77 13.32
C LEU A 552 18.24 21.38 11.92
N LYS A 553 18.07 22.70 11.84
CA LYS A 553 18.18 23.49 10.61
C LYS A 553 19.55 24.14 10.55
N ILE A 554 20.34 23.82 9.52
CA ILE A 554 21.73 24.21 9.38
C ILE A 554 21.89 25.00 8.09
N THR A 555 22.43 26.22 8.20
CA THR A 555 22.64 27.14 7.06
C THR A 555 24.11 27.55 6.90
N GLY A 556 24.45 28.00 5.67
CA GLY A 556 25.82 28.48 5.34
C GLY A 556 26.67 27.44 4.61
N LEU A 557 26.21 26.20 4.51
CA LEU A 557 26.87 25.16 3.72
C LEU A 557 26.67 25.40 2.22
N LYS A 558 27.61 24.97 1.42
CA LYS A 558 27.42 24.81 -0.04
C LYS A 558 27.03 23.37 -0.29
N LEU A 559 25.71 23.16 -0.45
CA LEU A 559 25.12 21.87 -0.74
C LEU A 559 25.14 21.67 -2.26
N ALA A 560 26.13 20.96 -2.77
CA ALA A 560 26.19 20.58 -4.19
C ALA A 560 25.68 19.17 -4.35
#